data_5f263f70c7470c734ae497e3ad4ae09d
#
_entry.id   5f263f70c7470c734ae497e3ad4ae09d
#
_cell.length_a   1.000
_cell.length_b   1.000
_cell.length_c   1.000
_cell.angle_alpha   90.00
_cell.angle_beta   90.00
_cell.angle_gamma   90.00
#
_symmetry.space_group_name_H-M   'P 1'
#
loop_
_entity.id
_entity.type
_entity.pdbx_description
1 polymer ?
#
loop_
_entity_poly.entity_id
_entity_poly.type
_entity_poly.pdbx_seq_one_letter_code
_entity_poly.pdbx_strand_id
1 'polypeptide(L)'
;AKNKAMTQWEYLPPLLSGNCVNDQTERPQIYFQDGKYYLFTISHRETYADGLQGPEGVYGFVGDGLRSDYKPLNQNTGIALGNPINLNFNPGKPYSPDFNQSPYTFQSYSHYVMPGGLVESFIDSIGGNKDGNPVRGGSLAPTVKLNISGDTTSVDRTYGTNGLGGFADIPSDRARSNGGDTRPQRLK
;
A
#
# COMPACT_ATOMS: atom_id res chain seq x y z
N ALA A 1 -25.58 -2.37 -9.26
CA ALA A 1 -26.84 -3.12 -9.36
C ALA A 1 -27.97 -2.18 -9.73
N LYS A 2 -28.93 -2.64 -10.52
CA LYS A 2 -30.12 -1.87 -10.93
C LYS A 2 -31.27 -2.02 -9.93
N ASN A 3 -31.20 -2.96 -9.01
CA ASN A 3 -32.18 -3.18 -7.97
C ASN A 3 -31.53 -3.53 -6.63
N LYS A 4 -32.28 -3.34 -5.52
CA LYS A 4 -31.81 -3.62 -4.16
C LYS A 4 -31.48 -5.08 -3.92
N ALA A 5 -32.10 -6.02 -4.63
CA ALA A 5 -31.83 -7.45 -4.52
C ALA A 5 -30.55 -7.87 -5.23
N MET A 6 -29.88 -6.94 -5.93
CA MET A 6 -28.65 -7.20 -6.70
C MET A 6 -28.76 -8.35 -7.71
N THR A 7 -29.95 -8.55 -8.26
CA THR A 7 -30.22 -9.59 -9.28
C THR A 7 -30.14 -9.05 -10.71
N GLN A 8 -30.09 -7.73 -10.86
CA GLN A 8 -29.96 -7.05 -12.15
C GLN A 8 -28.77 -6.11 -12.12
N TRP A 9 -27.92 -6.20 -13.14
CA TRP A 9 -26.68 -5.46 -13.26
C TRP A 9 -26.60 -4.68 -14.56
N GLU A 10 -25.84 -3.63 -14.53
CA GLU A 10 -25.46 -2.82 -15.68
C GLU A 10 -23.97 -2.56 -15.59
N TYR A 11 -23.26 -2.78 -16.69
CA TYR A 11 -21.87 -2.40 -16.81
C TYR A 11 -21.76 -0.89 -17.03
N LEU A 12 -21.01 -0.24 -16.19
CA LEU A 12 -20.67 1.18 -16.32
C LEU A 12 -19.19 1.31 -16.69
N PRO A 13 -18.77 2.42 -17.30
CA PRO A 13 -17.34 2.68 -17.51
C PRO A 13 -16.57 2.56 -16.19
N PRO A 14 -15.30 2.10 -16.21
CA PRO A 14 -14.48 2.02 -15.01
C PRO A 14 -14.31 3.41 -14.37
N LEU A 15 -14.09 3.45 -13.06
CA LEU A 15 -13.78 4.69 -12.35
C LEU A 15 -12.34 5.12 -12.60
N LEU A 16 -11.45 4.15 -12.79
CA LEU A 16 -10.03 4.33 -13.09
C LEU A 16 -9.63 3.28 -14.13
N SER A 17 -8.76 3.65 -15.07
CA SER A 17 -8.19 2.73 -16.03
C SER A 17 -6.67 2.80 -15.98
N GLY A 18 -6.04 1.64 -15.86
CA GLY A 18 -4.59 1.47 -15.94
C GLY A 18 -4.09 1.14 -17.36
N ASN A 19 -4.94 1.24 -18.38
CA ASN A 19 -4.56 0.91 -19.76
C ASN A 19 -3.29 1.64 -20.19
N CYS A 20 -2.37 0.91 -20.77
CA CYS A 20 -1.05 1.41 -21.20
C CYS A 20 -0.18 1.98 -20.07
N VAL A 21 -0.53 1.72 -18.81
CA VAL A 21 0.22 2.18 -17.63
C VAL A 21 0.66 1.00 -16.77
N ASN A 22 -0.27 0.13 -16.40
CA ASN A 22 -0.01 -0.99 -15.51
C ASN A 22 -0.96 -2.15 -15.82
N ASP A 23 -0.43 -3.36 -15.94
CA ASP A 23 -1.19 -4.58 -16.24
C ASP A 23 -2.03 -5.06 -15.07
N GLN A 24 -1.60 -4.77 -13.86
CA GLN A 24 -2.22 -5.29 -12.64
C GLN A 24 -2.39 -4.18 -11.62
N THR A 25 -3.63 -3.73 -11.51
CA THR A 25 -4.06 -2.91 -10.38
C THR A 25 -4.98 -3.76 -9.52
N GLU A 26 -4.64 -3.89 -8.25
CA GLU A 26 -5.33 -4.82 -7.37
C GLU A 26 -6.02 -4.12 -6.22
N ARG A 27 -7.00 -4.81 -5.64
CA ARG A 27 -7.72 -4.43 -4.42
C ARG A 27 -8.25 -3.00 -4.45
N PRO A 28 -9.06 -2.64 -5.45
CA PRO A 28 -9.64 -1.33 -5.51
C PRO A 28 -10.56 -1.08 -4.31
N GLN A 29 -10.40 0.06 -3.70
CA GLN A 29 -11.18 0.50 -2.55
C GLN A 29 -11.62 1.93 -2.78
N ILE A 30 -12.82 2.24 -2.39
CA ILE A 30 -13.33 3.60 -2.47
C ILE A 30 -14.09 3.94 -1.20
N TYR A 31 -13.89 5.16 -0.68
CA TYR A 31 -14.70 5.70 0.39
C TYR A 31 -14.90 7.22 0.25
N PHE A 32 -15.85 7.73 0.97
CA PHE A 32 -16.18 9.15 1.01
C PHE A 32 -15.74 9.75 2.35
N GLN A 33 -14.98 10.83 2.28
CA GLN A 33 -14.52 11.56 3.46
C GLN A 33 -14.38 13.05 3.11
N ASP A 34 -14.81 13.92 3.99
CA ASP A 34 -14.66 15.38 3.89
C ASP A 34 -15.09 15.97 2.53
N GLY A 35 -16.21 15.48 1.99
CA GLY A 35 -16.76 15.93 0.71
C GLY A 35 -16.08 15.38 -0.52
N LYS A 36 -15.11 14.47 -0.38
CA LYS A 36 -14.34 13.87 -1.48
C LYS A 36 -14.50 12.35 -1.52
N TYR A 37 -14.34 11.80 -2.71
CA TYR A 37 -14.21 10.36 -2.91
C TYR A 37 -12.74 10.01 -3.08
N TYR A 38 -12.27 9.05 -2.31
CA TYR A 38 -10.91 8.52 -2.35
C TYR A 38 -10.95 7.10 -2.89
N LEU A 39 -10.18 6.85 -3.94
CA LEU A 39 -10.00 5.53 -4.53
C LEU A 39 -8.56 5.09 -4.30
N PHE A 40 -8.36 3.92 -3.72
CA PHE A 40 -7.06 3.32 -3.54
C PHE A 40 -6.96 2.00 -4.28
N THR A 41 -5.77 1.69 -4.75
CA THR A 41 -5.43 0.41 -5.39
C THR A 41 -3.98 0.07 -5.10
N ILE A 42 -3.58 -1.15 -5.34
CA ILE A 42 -2.21 -1.62 -5.17
C ILE A 42 -1.64 -1.90 -6.55
N SER A 43 -0.38 -1.57 -6.76
CA SER A 43 0.38 -1.93 -7.96
C SER A 43 1.73 -2.49 -7.58
N HIS A 44 2.16 -3.50 -8.35
CA HIS A 44 3.52 -4.03 -8.31
C HIS A 44 4.38 -3.31 -9.33
N ARG A 45 5.67 -3.15 -9.03
CA ARG A 45 6.58 -2.42 -9.93
C ARG A 45 6.85 -3.18 -11.24
N GLU A 46 6.80 -4.51 -11.21
CA GLU A 46 7.03 -5.38 -12.37
C GLU A 46 5.85 -5.43 -13.35
N THR A 47 4.73 -4.83 -13.00
CA THR A 47 3.51 -4.85 -13.82
C THR A 47 3.29 -3.56 -14.61
N TYR A 48 4.21 -2.61 -14.53
CA TYR A 48 4.16 -1.41 -15.37
C TYR A 48 4.39 -1.75 -16.83
N ALA A 49 3.70 -1.02 -17.71
CA ALA A 49 3.86 -1.15 -19.14
C ALA A 49 5.29 -0.83 -19.60
N ASP A 50 5.70 -1.39 -20.72
CA ASP A 50 7.04 -1.20 -21.28
C ASP A 50 7.42 0.29 -21.38
N GLY A 51 8.59 0.60 -20.86
CA GLY A 51 9.11 1.98 -20.83
C GLY A 51 8.59 2.84 -19.69
N LEU A 52 7.65 2.34 -18.87
CA LEU A 52 7.19 3.00 -17.66
C LEU A 52 7.83 2.35 -16.43
N GLN A 53 7.93 3.15 -15.39
CA GLN A 53 8.45 2.71 -14.10
C GLN A 53 7.70 3.42 -12.98
N GLY A 54 7.44 2.71 -11.91
CA GLY A 54 6.82 3.25 -10.71
C GLY A 54 7.16 2.40 -9.48
N PRO A 55 7.07 2.97 -8.28
CA PRO A 55 7.26 2.22 -7.06
C PRO A 55 6.10 1.25 -6.83
N GLU A 56 6.40 0.16 -6.14
CA GLU A 56 5.39 -0.74 -5.61
C GLU A 56 4.73 -0.12 -4.37
N GLY A 57 3.43 -0.33 -4.23
CA GLY A 57 2.69 0.13 -3.06
C GLY A 57 1.23 0.48 -3.34
N VAL A 58 0.69 1.27 -2.43
CA VAL A 58 -0.68 1.78 -2.51
C VAL A 58 -0.71 3.07 -3.29
N TYR A 59 -1.50 3.09 -4.33
CA TYR A 59 -1.80 4.29 -5.12
C TYR A 59 -3.16 4.84 -4.72
N GLY A 60 -3.24 6.15 -4.60
CA GLY A 60 -4.46 6.84 -4.22
C GLY A 60 -4.85 7.91 -5.22
N PHE A 61 -6.15 8.09 -5.36
CA PHE A 61 -6.76 9.05 -6.26
C PHE A 61 -7.92 9.74 -5.54
N VAL A 62 -8.19 10.97 -5.91
CA VAL A 62 -9.27 11.77 -5.32
C VAL A 62 -10.18 12.34 -6.41
N GLY A 63 -11.48 12.36 -6.12
CA GLY A 63 -12.50 12.92 -7.00
C GLY A 63 -13.61 13.64 -6.21
N ASP A 64 -14.27 14.57 -6.89
CA ASP A 64 -15.35 15.37 -6.31
C ASP A 64 -16.72 14.65 -6.31
N GLY A 65 -16.80 13.54 -7.00
CA GLY A 65 -17.98 12.69 -7.09
C GLY A 65 -17.62 11.25 -7.35
N LEU A 66 -18.52 10.33 -7.01
CA LEU A 66 -18.29 8.89 -7.19
C LEU A 66 -17.84 8.52 -8.62
N ARG A 67 -18.30 9.27 -9.61
CA ARG A 67 -17.99 9.05 -11.03
C ARG A 67 -17.38 10.29 -11.69
N SER A 68 -16.69 11.10 -10.92
CA SER A 68 -15.91 12.22 -11.45
C SER A 68 -14.57 11.74 -12.01
N ASP A 69 -13.84 12.65 -12.63
CA ASP A 69 -12.44 12.41 -12.99
C ASP A 69 -11.59 12.32 -11.73
N TYR A 70 -11.02 11.16 -11.50
CA TYR A 70 -10.12 10.92 -10.39
C TYR A 70 -8.71 11.42 -10.72
N LYS A 71 -8.16 12.23 -9.83
CA LYS A 71 -6.79 12.75 -9.94
C LYS A 71 -5.87 12.02 -8.97
N PRO A 72 -4.64 11.70 -9.38
CA PRO A 72 -3.67 11.11 -8.47
C PRO A 72 -3.42 12.01 -7.26
N LEU A 73 -3.29 11.42 -6.09
CA LEU A 73 -2.86 12.11 -4.87
C LEU A 73 -1.38 12.51 -4.95
N ASN A 74 -0.98 13.37 -4.04
CA ASN A 74 0.43 13.69 -3.78
C ASN A 74 1.16 14.25 -5.03
N GLN A 75 0.65 15.35 -5.56
CA GLN A 75 1.28 16.06 -6.69
C GLN A 75 1.44 15.18 -7.95
N ASN A 76 0.41 14.43 -8.27
CA ASN A 76 0.35 13.54 -9.43
C ASN A 76 1.24 12.29 -9.35
N THR A 77 1.88 11.99 -8.22
CA THR A 77 2.59 10.72 -8.05
C THR A 77 1.66 9.55 -7.81
N GLY A 78 0.51 9.80 -7.20
CA GLY A 78 -0.46 8.79 -6.81
C GLY A 78 -0.05 7.93 -5.61
N ILE A 79 1.21 7.98 -5.17
CA ILE A 79 1.69 7.13 -4.09
C ILE A 79 1.15 7.59 -2.74
N ALA A 80 0.26 6.79 -2.16
CA ALA A 80 -0.26 6.97 -0.82
C ALA A 80 0.61 6.26 0.23
N LEU A 81 1.15 5.08 -0.10
CA LEU A 81 2.04 4.31 0.77
C LEU A 81 2.96 3.42 -0.08
N GLY A 82 4.24 3.74 -0.13
CA GLY A 82 5.26 2.95 -0.84
C GLY A 82 5.81 1.82 0.02
N ASN A 83 6.17 0.70 -0.60
CA ASN A 83 6.81 -0.42 0.06
C ASN A 83 8.31 -0.18 0.29
N PRO A 84 8.91 -0.72 1.38
CA PRO A 84 10.33 -0.53 1.68
C PRO A 84 11.27 -1.07 0.60
N ILE A 85 10.87 -2.10 -0.13
CA ILE A 85 11.64 -2.69 -1.22
C ILE A 85 11.98 -1.68 -2.33
N ASN A 86 11.25 -0.57 -2.39
CA ASN A 86 11.46 0.48 -3.36
C ASN A 86 12.61 1.44 -3.02
N LEU A 87 13.26 1.31 -1.87
CA LEU A 87 14.34 2.21 -1.45
C LEU A 87 15.45 2.35 -2.50
N ASN A 88 15.68 1.30 -3.28
CA ASN A 88 16.69 1.26 -4.34
C ASN A 88 16.08 1.30 -5.75
N PHE A 89 14.82 1.66 -5.87
CA PHE A 89 14.08 1.57 -7.13
C PHE A 89 14.68 2.44 -8.24
N ASN A 90 15.19 3.60 -7.91
CA ASN A 90 15.78 4.51 -8.87
C ASN A 90 17.10 5.08 -8.35
N PRO A 91 18.23 4.45 -8.65
CA PRO A 91 19.53 4.89 -8.16
C PRO A 91 19.94 6.29 -8.66
N GLY A 92 19.35 6.78 -9.76
CA GLY A 92 19.62 8.11 -10.31
C GLY A 92 18.66 9.20 -9.86
N LYS A 93 17.51 8.82 -9.30
CA LYS A 93 16.49 9.74 -8.76
C LYS A 93 15.93 9.10 -7.53
N PRO A 94 16.54 9.32 -6.38
CA PRO A 94 16.01 8.75 -5.14
C PRO A 94 14.55 9.19 -5.02
N TYR A 95 13.67 8.22 -4.99
CA TYR A 95 12.33 8.42 -4.51
C TYR A 95 12.47 9.08 -3.15
N SER A 96 11.87 10.25 -2.93
CA SER A 96 12.12 10.99 -1.70
C SER A 96 11.89 10.07 -0.52
N PRO A 97 12.90 9.77 0.30
CA PRO A 97 12.77 8.82 1.40
C PRO A 97 11.75 9.27 2.44
N ASP A 98 11.39 10.55 2.44
CA ASP A 98 10.46 11.13 3.40
C ASP A 98 9.00 11.03 2.93
N PHE A 99 8.78 10.58 1.70
CA PHE A 99 7.48 10.66 1.09
C PHE A 99 6.72 9.33 1.17
N ASN A 100 5.81 9.23 2.14
CA ASN A 100 4.85 8.13 2.26
C ASN A 100 5.43 6.71 2.18
N GLN A 101 6.68 6.52 2.58
CA GLN A 101 7.21 5.18 2.70
C GLN A 101 6.60 4.47 3.89
N SER A 102 6.35 3.18 3.70
CA SER A 102 6.02 2.29 4.80
C SER A 102 7.08 2.41 5.90
N PRO A 103 6.66 2.53 7.16
CA PRO A 103 7.59 2.56 8.28
C PRO A 103 8.23 1.20 8.58
N TYR A 104 7.83 0.13 7.87
CA TYR A 104 8.35 -1.21 8.08
C TYR A 104 9.67 -1.44 7.38
N THR A 105 10.44 -2.41 7.88
CA THR A 105 11.63 -2.95 7.22
C THR A 105 11.33 -4.18 6.36
N PHE A 106 10.09 -4.67 6.40
CA PHE A 106 9.60 -5.80 5.61
C PHE A 106 8.58 -5.34 4.58
N GLN A 107 8.40 -6.13 3.54
CA GLN A 107 7.37 -5.88 2.55
C GLN A 107 6.00 -6.27 3.09
N SER A 108 5.07 -5.34 3.07
CA SER A 108 3.66 -5.58 3.33
C SER A 108 2.86 -5.62 2.02
N TYR A 109 1.73 -6.32 2.04
CA TYR A 109 0.88 -6.49 0.88
C TYR A 109 -0.60 -6.53 1.25
N SER A 110 -1.45 -6.49 0.24
CA SER A 110 -2.90 -6.56 0.43
C SER A 110 -3.46 -5.45 1.30
N HIS A 111 -2.90 -4.24 1.13
CA HIS A 111 -3.31 -3.09 1.92
C HIS A 111 -4.79 -2.77 1.75
N TYR A 112 -5.44 -2.50 2.86
CA TYR A 112 -6.80 -1.99 2.93
C TYR A 112 -6.81 -0.65 3.66
N VAL A 113 -7.11 0.42 2.94
CA VAL A 113 -7.22 1.77 3.50
C VAL A 113 -8.63 1.98 4.00
N MET A 114 -8.79 2.02 5.31
CA MET A 114 -10.08 2.26 5.97
C MET A 114 -10.41 3.75 6.03
N PRO A 115 -11.69 4.10 6.15
CA PRO A 115 -12.09 5.46 6.48
C PRO A 115 -11.32 5.98 7.70
N GLY A 116 -10.88 7.24 7.64
CA GLY A 116 -9.99 7.80 8.65
C GLY A 116 -8.52 7.46 8.46
N GLY A 117 -8.13 6.75 7.39
CA GLY A 117 -6.75 6.56 6.98
C GLY A 117 -5.98 5.45 7.70
N LEU A 118 -6.65 4.56 8.44
CA LEU A 118 -5.98 3.36 8.94
C LEU A 118 -5.73 2.38 7.79
N VAL A 119 -4.52 1.84 7.72
CA VAL A 119 -4.14 0.89 6.67
C VAL A 119 -3.80 -0.44 7.31
N GLU A 120 -4.60 -1.45 7.00
CA GLU A 120 -4.32 -2.85 7.35
C GLU A 120 -3.66 -3.56 6.18
N SER A 121 -2.76 -4.48 6.50
CA SER A 121 -2.06 -5.28 5.51
C SER A 121 -1.52 -6.56 6.16
N PHE A 122 -0.92 -7.43 5.37
CA PHE A 122 -0.17 -8.57 5.92
C PHE A 122 1.31 -8.46 5.56
N ILE A 123 2.14 -9.15 6.31
CA ILE A 123 3.57 -9.26 6.03
C ILE A 123 3.74 -10.28 4.89
N ASP A 124 4.05 -9.78 3.71
CA ASP A 124 4.29 -10.63 2.54
C ASP A 124 5.69 -11.21 2.55
N SER A 125 6.71 -10.38 2.75
CA SER A 125 8.09 -10.80 2.76
C SER A 125 8.89 -10.11 3.85
N ILE A 126 9.67 -10.88 4.58
CA ILE A 126 10.61 -10.41 5.62
C ILE A 126 12.06 -10.35 5.09
N GLY A 127 12.27 -10.47 3.80
CA GLY A 127 13.58 -10.46 3.14
C GLY A 127 13.80 -11.70 2.28
N GLY A 128 15.01 -11.84 1.73
CA GLY A 128 15.42 -13.00 0.97
C GLY A 128 16.09 -14.07 1.83
N ASN A 129 15.94 -15.33 1.47
CA ASN A 129 16.77 -16.40 2.00
C ASN A 129 18.17 -16.36 1.36
N LYS A 130 19.04 -17.30 1.77
CA LYS A 130 20.40 -17.43 1.21
C LYS A 130 20.46 -17.62 -0.31
N ASP A 131 19.37 -18.09 -0.93
CA ASP A 131 19.26 -18.34 -2.37
C ASP A 131 18.56 -17.15 -3.09
N GLY A 132 18.29 -16.04 -2.38
CA GLY A 132 17.64 -14.85 -2.92
C GLY A 132 16.12 -14.94 -3.04
N ASN A 133 15.50 -16.07 -2.64
CA ASN A 133 14.05 -16.21 -2.67
C ASN A 133 13.40 -15.47 -1.49
N PRO A 134 12.21 -14.88 -1.69
CA PRO A 134 11.52 -14.17 -0.63
C PRO A 134 11.11 -15.13 0.50
N VAL A 135 11.36 -14.72 1.73
CA VAL A 135 10.86 -15.40 2.92
C VAL A 135 9.51 -14.79 3.29
N ARG A 136 8.47 -15.60 3.25
CA ARG A 136 7.10 -15.15 3.53
C ARG A 136 6.89 -14.92 5.03
N GLY A 137 6.24 -13.80 5.35
CA GLY A 137 5.89 -13.44 6.73
C GLY A 137 4.66 -14.17 7.24
N GLY A 138 3.57 -14.09 6.51
CA GLY A 138 2.33 -14.84 6.75
C GLY A 138 1.51 -14.41 7.98
N SER A 139 1.73 -13.22 8.50
CA SER A 139 0.94 -12.65 9.60
C SER A 139 0.43 -11.24 9.24
N LEU A 140 -0.50 -10.70 10.01
CA LEU A 140 -0.90 -9.31 9.88
C LEU A 140 0.29 -8.39 10.16
N ALA A 141 0.43 -7.36 9.35
CA ALA A 141 1.37 -6.28 9.59
C ALA A 141 0.78 -5.32 10.65
N PRO A 142 1.61 -4.64 11.44
CA PRO A 142 1.13 -3.55 12.27
C PRO A 142 0.43 -2.49 11.43
N THR A 143 -0.65 -1.91 11.96
CA THR A 143 -1.46 -0.92 11.26
C THR A 143 -0.66 0.36 11.00
N VAL A 144 -0.72 0.87 9.79
CA VAL A 144 -0.19 2.20 9.43
C VAL A 144 -1.31 3.22 9.48
N LYS A 145 -1.00 4.43 9.90
CA LYS A 145 -1.91 5.57 9.84
C LYS A 145 -1.49 6.51 8.71
N LEU A 146 -2.41 6.77 7.79
CA LEU A 146 -2.30 7.86 6.82
C LEU A 146 -3.11 9.06 7.30
N ASN A 147 -2.52 10.23 7.27
CA ASN A 147 -3.23 11.49 7.29
C ASN A 147 -3.68 11.77 5.85
N ILE A 148 -4.97 11.96 5.65
CA ILE A 148 -5.56 12.22 4.33
C ILE A 148 -6.21 13.60 4.39
N SER A 149 -5.80 14.51 3.52
CA SER A 149 -6.31 15.87 3.47
C SER A 149 -6.35 16.39 2.04
N GLY A 150 -7.55 16.63 1.52
CA GLY A 150 -7.73 17.11 0.16
C GLY A 150 -7.12 16.17 -0.88
N ASP A 151 -6.07 16.59 -1.55
CA ASP A 151 -5.35 15.85 -2.59
C ASP A 151 -4.01 15.27 -2.09
N THR A 152 -3.78 15.27 -0.78
CA THR A 152 -2.53 14.80 -0.18
C THR A 152 -2.73 13.71 0.85
N THR A 153 -1.74 12.84 0.98
CA THR A 153 -1.62 11.87 2.07
C THR A 153 -0.21 11.91 2.64
N SER A 154 -0.09 11.62 3.92
CA SER A 154 1.22 11.44 4.58
C SER A 154 1.14 10.32 5.62
N VAL A 155 2.24 9.60 5.82
CA VAL A 155 2.33 8.58 6.88
C VAL A 155 2.46 9.28 8.23
N ASP A 156 1.56 8.97 9.16
CA ASP A 156 1.69 9.40 10.55
C ASP A 156 2.72 8.52 11.27
N ARG A 157 3.92 9.03 11.41
CA ARG A 157 5.03 8.32 12.05
C ARG A 157 4.95 8.30 13.57
N THR A 158 3.98 9.01 14.15
CA THR A 158 3.75 9.02 15.58
C THR A 158 2.67 8.03 16.02
N TYR A 159 1.91 7.49 15.04
CA TYR A 159 0.87 6.52 15.30
C TYR A 159 1.44 5.24 15.92
N GLY A 160 0.87 4.84 17.04
CA GLY A 160 1.30 3.62 17.74
C GLY A 160 2.51 3.76 18.65
N THR A 161 3.19 4.92 18.70
CA THR A 161 4.31 5.15 19.64
C THR A 161 3.87 5.19 21.09
N ASN A 162 2.56 5.26 21.34
CA ASN A 162 1.98 5.36 22.69
C ASN A 162 1.55 4.00 23.28
N GLY A 163 2.20 2.91 22.91
CA GLY A 163 2.02 1.61 23.56
C GLY A 163 0.91 0.71 22.99
N LEU A 164 0.27 1.09 21.89
CA LEU A 164 -0.74 0.27 21.20
C LEU A 164 -0.19 -0.39 19.93
N GLY A 165 1.03 -0.94 19.99
CA GLY A 165 1.64 -1.67 18.88
C GLY A 165 2.38 -0.76 17.88
N GLY A 166 3.10 0.21 18.39
CA GLY A 166 3.92 1.10 17.57
C GLY A 166 5.12 0.41 16.94
N PHE A 167 5.59 0.96 15.86
CA PHE A 167 6.75 0.50 15.07
C PHE A 167 8.06 0.42 15.87
N ALA A 168 8.11 1.02 17.07
CA ALA A 168 9.28 1.03 17.94
C ALA A 168 9.70 -0.37 18.43
N ASP A 169 8.76 -1.34 18.40
CA ASP A 169 9.01 -2.67 18.94
C ASP A 169 9.35 -3.72 17.87
N ILE A 170 9.48 -3.33 16.61
CA ILE A 170 9.99 -4.22 15.57
C ILE A 170 11.52 -4.08 15.56
N PRO A 171 12.28 -5.01 16.14
CA PRO A 171 13.73 -4.90 16.13
C PRO A 171 14.23 -4.88 14.69
N SER A 172 14.90 -3.80 14.29
CA SER A 172 15.57 -3.68 12.99
C SER A 172 16.58 -4.81 12.73
N ASP A 173 16.98 -5.51 13.77
CA ASP A 173 18.00 -6.55 13.76
C ASP A 173 17.49 -7.92 13.32
N ARG A 174 16.17 -8.17 13.35
CA ARG A 174 15.63 -9.45 12.88
C ARG A 174 15.67 -9.62 11.37
N ALA A 175 15.72 -8.53 10.63
CA ALA A 175 15.87 -8.58 9.16
C ALA A 175 17.30 -8.95 8.72
N ARG A 176 18.27 -8.97 9.66
CA ARG A 176 19.68 -9.26 9.38
C ARG A 176 20.22 -10.52 10.04
N SER A 177 19.44 -11.22 10.85
CA SER A 177 19.90 -12.46 11.44
C SER A 177 19.88 -13.58 10.38
N ASN A 178 21.07 -13.93 9.95
CA ASN A 178 21.37 -15.13 9.17
C ASN A 178 20.48 -16.32 9.55
N GLY A 179 19.74 -16.84 8.57
CA GLY A 179 19.32 -18.22 8.38
C GLY A 179 19.15 -19.16 9.59
N GLY A 180 18.70 -18.66 10.72
CA GLY A 180 18.27 -19.50 11.83
C GLY A 180 16.77 -19.82 11.67
N ASP A 181 16.44 -21.10 11.66
CA ASP A 181 15.08 -21.65 11.64
C ASP A 181 14.19 -20.97 12.72
N THR A 182 13.40 -19.98 12.33
CA THR A 182 12.45 -19.30 13.20
C THR A 182 11.04 -19.85 12.98
N ARG A 183 10.88 -21.15 12.95
CA ARG A 183 9.54 -21.72 13.07
C ARG A 183 8.97 -21.36 14.44
N PRO A 184 7.74 -20.81 14.53
CA PRO A 184 7.10 -20.56 15.80
C PRO A 184 7.02 -21.89 16.58
N GLN A 185 7.58 -21.93 17.75
CA GLN A 185 7.40 -23.05 18.64
C GLN A 185 5.90 -23.14 18.98
N ARG A 186 5.29 -24.29 18.71
CA ARG A 186 3.93 -24.57 19.14
C ARG A 186 3.88 -24.43 20.66
N LEU A 187 3.05 -23.52 21.13
CA LEU A 187 2.66 -23.49 22.52
C LEU A 187 1.97 -24.82 22.82
N LYS A 188 2.49 -25.54 23.80
CA LYS A 188 1.87 -26.73 24.37
C LYS A 188 0.72 -26.33 25.27
#